data_0c5e16913f63f372a0524c218c295eef
#
_entry.id   0c5e16913f63f372a0524c218c295eef
#
_cell.length_a   1.000
_cell.length_b   1.000
_cell.length_c   1.000
_cell.angle_alpha   90.00
_cell.angle_beta   90.00
_cell.angle_gamma   90.00
#
_symmetry.space_group_name_H-M   'P 1'
#
loop_
_entity.id
_entity.type
_entity.pdbx_description
1 polymer ?
#
loop_
_entity_poly.entity_id
_entity_poly.type
_entity_poly.pdbx_seq_one_letter_code
_entity_poly.pdbx_strand_id
1 'polypeptide(L)'
;MIAQNWRCPLGEIDLVFTKGSLVVFCEVKARTGSALGGPFESVNWKKQRKLRMLAEAFLAASGLRPEEVRFDVASVTLGASGRPSIFVFENAF
;
A
#
# COMPACT_ATOMS: atom_id res chain seq x y z
N MET A 1 9.57 8.32 -3.74
CA MET A 1 9.30 6.87 -3.83
C MET A 1 10.63 6.13 -3.94
N ILE A 2 10.83 5.12 -3.14
CA ILE A 2 12.08 4.36 -3.13
C ILE A 2 11.95 2.95 -3.71
N ALA A 3 10.75 2.41 -3.79
CA ALA A 3 10.52 1.09 -4.39
C ALA A 3 9.13 1.01 -4.97
N GLN A 4 9.01 0.22 -6.02
CA GLN A 4 7.77 -0.02 -6.74
C GLN A 4 7.72 -1.50 -7.10
N ASN A 5 6.60 -2.15 -6.83
CA ASN A 5 6.41 -3.58 -7.11
C ASN A 5 7.54 -4.45 -6.55
N TRP A 6 7.89 -4.19 -5.29
CA TRP A 6 8.94 -4.96 -4.65
C TRP A 6 8.44 -6.37 -4.31
N ARG A 7 9.18 -7.38 -4.71
CA ARG A 7 8.80 -8.78 -4.53
C ARG A 7 9.79 -9.56 -3.68
N CYS A 8 9.25 -10.48 -2.92
CA CYS A 8 10.02 -11.47 -2.17
C CYS A 8 9.21 -12.78 -2.13
N PRO A 9 9.77 -13.87 -1.57
CA PRO A 9 9.01 -15.13 -1.49
C PRO A 9 7.67 -15.02 -0.75
N LEU A 10 7.51 -14.05 0.13
CA LEU A 10 6.26 -13.85 0.87
C LEU A 10 5.17 -13.14 0.05
N GLY A 11 5.55 -12.42 -0.99
CA GLY A 11 4.60 -11.67 -1.81
C GLY A 11 5.19 -10.38 -2.35
N GLU A 12 4.34 -9.37 -2.55
CA GLU A 12 4.70 -8.12 -3.21
C GLU A 12 4.19 -6.92 -2.43
N ILE A 13 4.99 -5.84 -2.44
CA ILE A 13 4.58 -4.53 -1.95
C ILE A 13 4.47 -3.61 -3.15
N ASP A 14 3.33 -2.94 -3.30
CA ASP A 14 3.07 -2.11 -4.47
C ASP A 14 3.98 -0.88 -4.52
N LEU A 15 3.98 -0.08 -3.46
CA LEU A 15 4.78 1.14 -3.41
C LEU A 15 5.39 1.33 -2.03
N VAL A 16 6.60 1.87 -2.00
CA VAL A 16 7.27 2.27 -0.76
C VAL A 16 7.78 3.69 -0.91
N PHE A 17 7.43 4.54 0.04
CA PHE A 17 7.86 5.93 0.07
C PHE A 17 8.64 6.23 1.35
N THR A 18 9.52 7.21 1.28
CA THR A 18 10.18 7.73 2.47
C THR A 18 9.94 9.23 2.57
N LYS A 19 9.79 9.70 3.81
CA LYS A 19 9.72 11.13 4.10
C LYS A 19 10.42 11.34 5.45
N GLY A 20 11.64 11.86 5.41
CA GLY A 20 12.48 11.92 6.62
C GLY A 20 12.72 10.51 7.16
N SER A 21 12.41 10.30 8.43
CA SER A 21 12.53 9.01 9.09
C SER A 21 11.25 8.16 9.03
N LEU A 22 10.27 8.60 8.26
CA LEU A 22 9.03 7.87 8.04
C LEU A 22 9.15 7.02 6.77
N VAL A 23 8.79 5.74 6.86
CA VAL A 23 8.63 4.86 5.70
C VAL A 23 7.15 4.52 5.55
N VAL A 24 6.63 4.71 4.35
CA VAL A 24 5.22 4.45 4.04
C VAL A 24 5.13 3.28 3.06
N PHE A 25 4.38 2.26 3.44
CA PHE A 25 4.06 1.13 2.57
C PHE A 25 2.64 1.32 2.07
N CYS A 26 2.49 1.39 0.75
CA CYS A 26 1.20 1.70 0.14
C CYS A 26 0.69 0.52 -0.69
N GLU A 27 -0.52 0.08 -0.39
CA GLU A 27 -1.25 -0.91 -1.18
C GLU A 27 -2.12 -0.17 -2.18
N VAL A 28 -2.02 -0.56 -3.46
CA VAL A 28 -2.82 0.05 -4.52
C VAL A 28 -3.98 -0.86 -4.88
N LYS A 29 -5.19 -0.33 -4.83
CA LYS A 29 -6.41 -1.03 -5.22
C LYS A 29 -7.03 -0.35 -6.42
N ALA A 30 -7.09 -1.06 -7.55
CA ALA A 30 -7.73 -0.57 -8.76
C ALA A 30 -9.15 -1.11 -8.84
N ARG A 31 -10.11 -0.23 -9.11
CA ARG A 31 -11.51 -0.60 -9.25
C ARG A 31 -12.09 0.06 -10.48
N THR A 32 -13.07 -0.62 -11.10
CA THR A 32 -13.82 -0.07 -12.22
C THR A 32 -15.28 0.11 -11.81
N GLY A 33 -15.87 1.24 -12.20
CA GLY A 33 -17.27 1.53 -11.94
C GLY A 33 -17.60 1.71 -10.46
N SER A 34 -18.87 1.49 -10.13
CA SER A 34 -19.39 1.61 -8.78
C SER A 34 -19.25 0.30 -8.01
N ALA A 35 -18.02 -0.14 -7.80
CA ALA A 35 -17.79 -1.34 -7.02
C ALA A 35 -18.40 -1.20 -5.63
N LEU A 36 -19.09 -2.23 -5.17
CA LEU A 36 -19.64 -2.25 -3.83
C LEU A 36 -18.53 -2.30 -2.81
N GLY A 37 -18.66 -1.49 -1.78
CA GLY A 37 -17.70 -1.42 -0.70
C GLY A 37 -16.58 -0.43 -0.94
N GLY A 38 -15.90 -0.07 0.11
CA GLY A 38 -14.76 0.83 0.08
C GLY A 38 -13.45 0.07 -0.04
N PRO A 39 -12.33 0.80 -0.20
CA PRO A 39 -11.02 0.16 -0.32
C PRO A 39 -10.64 -0.66 0.91
N PHE A 40 -11.17 -0.32 2.08
CA PHE A 40 -10.88 -1.03 3.32
C PHE A 40 -11.45 -2.44 3.35
N GLU A 41 -12.54 -2.69 2.62
CA GLU A 41 -13.16 -4.00 2.61
C GLU A 41 -12.29 -5.06 1.96
N SER A 42 -11.36 -4.65 1.10
CA SER A 42 -10.43 -5.57 0.47
C SER A 42 -9.14 -5.75 1.27
N VAL A 43 -8.97 -5.03 2.37
CA VAL A 43 -7.77 -5.10 3.21
C VAL A 43 -8.19 -5.57 4.60
N ASN A 44 -8.48 -6.89 4.71
CA ASN A 44 -8.84 -7.50 5.98
C ASN A 44 -7.61 -7.73 6.86
N TRP A 45 -7.82 -8.23 8.07
CA TRP A 45 -6.73 -8.44 9.03
C TRP A 45 -5.65 -9.39 8.53
N LYS A 46 -6.00 -10.39 7.69
CA LYS A 46 -5.03 -11.31 7.10
C LYS A 46 -4.12 -10.58 6.13
N LYS A 47 -4.68 -9.72 5.28
CA LYS A 47 -3.91 -8.90 4.37
C LYS A 47 -3.05 -7.89 5.12
N GLN A 48 -3.58 -7.28 6.17
CA GLN A 48 -2.83 -6.36 7.00
C GLN A 48 -1.62 -7.05 7.62
N ARG A 49 -1.83 -8.24 8.18
CA ARG A 49 -0.75 -9.03 8.76
C ARG A 49 0.31 -9.37 7.73
N LYS A 50 -0.13 -9.79 6.54
CA LYS A 50 0.78 -10.12 5.45
C LYS A 50 1.59 -8.91 5.01
N LEU A 51 0.95 -7.75 4.88
CA LEU A 51 1.63 -6.52 4.52
C LEU A 51 2.65 -6.09 5.58
N ARG A 52 2.34 -6.28 6.85
CA ARG A 52 3.30 -6.01 7.93
C ARG A 52 4.51 -6.93 7.86
N MET A 53 4.30 -8.20 7.53
CA MET A 53 5.40 -9.15 7.35
C MET A 53 6.26 -8.78 6.13
N LEU A 54 5.62 -8.36 5.04
CA LEU A 54 6.33 -7.90 3.85
C LEU A 54 7.14 -6.64 4.14
N ALA A 55 6.57 -5.72 4.93
CA ALA A 55 7.26 -4.51 5.33
C ALA A 55 8.52 -4.84 6.14
N GLU A 56 8.43 -5.77 7.07
CA GLU A 56 9.59 -6.22 7.85
C GLU A 56 10.66 -6.80 6.94
N ALA A 57 10.25 -7.62 5.96
CA ALA A 57 11.19 -8.20 5.00
C ALA A 57 11.87 -7.12 4.16
N PHE A 58 11.11 -6.11 3.73
CA PHE A 58 11.66 -5.00 2.97
C PHE A 58 12.66 -4.20 3.81
N LEU A 59 12.33 -3.89 5.04
CA LEU A 59 13.23 -3.13 5.92
C LEU A 59 14.51 -3.91 6.19
N ALA A 60 14.41 -5.22 6.39
CA ALA A 60 15.58 -6.06 6.58
C ALA A 60 16.46 -6.08 5.32
N ALA A 61 15.86 -6.21 4.15
CA ALA A 61 16.59 -6.26 2.88
C ALA A 61 17.23 -4.92 2.51
N SER A 62 16.55 -3.80 2.80
CA SER A 62 17.02 -2.47 2.43
C SER A 62 18.00 -1.87 3.43
N GLY A 63 18.02 -2.37 4.65
CA GLY A 63 18.83 -1.80 5.72
C GLY A 63 18.29 -0.50 6.31
N LEU A 64 17.10 -0.08 5.88
CA LEU A 64 16.46 1.12 6.42
C LEU A 64 16.08 0.92 7.89
N ARG A 65 16.25 1.98 8.68
CA ARG A 65 15.87 1.98 10.10
C ARG A 65 15.00 3.19 10.40
N PRO A 66 13.74 3.16 9.95
CA PRO A 66 12.86 4.29 10.17
C PRO A 66 12.47 4.43 11.65
N GLU A 67 12.21 5.66 12.07
CA GLU A 67 11.62 5.91 13.39
C GLU A 67 10.14 5.62 13.38
N GLU A 68 9.51 5.71 12.20
CA GLU A 68 8.07 5.54 12.05
C GLU A 68 7.75 4.81 10.76
N VAL A 69 6.76 3.93 10.82
CA VAL A 69 6.25 3.19 9.67
C VAL A 69 4.76 3.44 9.57
N ARG A 70 4.29 3.67 8.35
CA ARG A 70 2.87 3.90 8.08
C ARG A 70 2.40 3.03 6.94
N PHE A 71 1.16 2.55 7.01
CA PHE A 71 0.54 1.75 5.97
C PHE A 71 -0.61 2.54 5.37
N ASP A 72 -0.52 2.81 4.07
CA ASP A 72 -1.53 3.55 3.33
C ASP A 72 -2.21 2.65 2.31
N VAL A 73 -3.41 3.01 1.92
CA VAL A 73 -4.13 2.36 0.83
C VAL A 73 -4.50 3.42 -0.19
N ALA A 74 -4.08 3.22 -1.43
CA ALA A 74 -4.46 4.09 -2.54
C ALA A 74 -5.53 3.38 -3.37
N SER A 75 -6.69 4.01 -3.50
CA SER A 75 -7.79 3.50 -4.30
C SER A 75 -7.82 4.24 -5.63
N VAL A 76 -7.68 3.51 -6.72
CA VAL A 76 -7.75 4.07 -8.08
C VAL A 76 -9.04 3.59 -8.72
N THR A 77 -9.92 4.52 -9.07
CA THR A 77 -11.21 4.21 -9.67
C THR A 77 -11.29 4.83 -11.06
N LEU A 78 -11.69 4.04 -12.05
CA LEU A 78 -11.96 4.55 -13.39
C LEU A 78 -13.45 4.89 -13.49
N GLY A 79 -13.73 6.18 -13.68
CA GLY A 79 -15.11 6.64 -13.85
C GLY A 79 -15.62 6.44 -15.27
N ALA A 80 -16.88 6.78 -15.49
CA ALA A 80 -17.54 6.66 -16.79
C ALA A 80 -16.85 7.50 -17.88
N SER A 81 -16.16 8.56 -17.50
CA SER A 81 -15.40 9.41 -18.42
C SER A 81 -14.03 8.83 -18.80
N GLY A 82 -13.65 7.69 -18.23
CA GLY A 82 -12.35 7.09 -18.42
C GLY A 82 -11.23 7.77 -17.63
N ARG A 83 -11.52 8.83 -16.88
CA ARG A 83 -10.52 9.50 -16.07
C ARG A 83 -10.38 8.80 -14.72
N PRO A 84 -9.16 8.50 -14.28
CA PRO A 84 -8.98 7.89 -12.99
C PRO A 84 -9.19 8.88 -11.84
N SER A 85 -9.81 8.42 -10.79
CA SER A 85 -9.88 9.12 -9.52
C SER A 85 -9.01 8.38 -8.53
N ILE A 86 -8.15 9.11 -7.83
CA ILE A 86 -7.23 8.51 -6.86
C ILE A 86 -7.55 9.04 -5.48
N PHE A 87 -7.76 8.12 -4.56
CA PHE A 87 -7.99 8.43 -3.15
C PHE A 87 -6.94 7.72 -2.32
N VAL A 88 -6.27 8.47 -1.45
CA VAL A 88 -5.26 7.90 -0.57
C VAL A 88 -5.77 7.93 0.87
N PHE A 89 -5.80 6.77 1.49
CA PHE A 89 -6.18 6.62 2.90
C PHE A 89 -4.88 6.44 3.69
N GLU A 90 -4.45 7.51 4.33
CA GLU A 90 -3.24 7.44 5.13
C GLU A 90 -3.49 6.72 6.44
N ASN A 91 -2.48 5.99 6.89
CA ASN A 91 -2.54 5.26 8.15
C ASN A 91 -3.80 4.35 8.21
N ALA A 92 -4.02 3.59 7.14
CA ALA A 92 -5.24 2.81 6.95
C ALA A 92 -5.34 1.61 7.91
N PHE A 93 -4.23 1.16 8.48
CA PHE A 93 -4.22 0.05 9.44
C PHE A 93 -2.94 -0.02 10.27
#